data_c7c4c80a5eb5845235d7e274d1ef4608
#
_entry.id   c7c4c80a5eb5845235d7e274d1ef4608
#
_cell.length_a   1.000
_cell.length_b   1.000
_cell.length_c   1.000
_cell.angle_alpha   90.00
_cell.angle_beta   90.00
_cell.angle_gamma   90.00
#
_symmetry.space_group_name_H-M   'P 1'
#
loop_
_entity.id
_entity.type
_entity.pdbx_description
1 polymer ?
#
loop_
_entity_poly.entity_id
_entity_poly.type
_entity_poly.pdbx_seq_one_letter_code
_entity_poly.pdbx_strand_id
1 'polypeptide(L)'
;APVVRVTDGEGKVAYEGTVVGITTDGKYTSSVVLKVPDAKPSQLGFVGMFLPTGDYARGTTVPHSVDSAPANPMLIFQSYSGDLGLNSGQPQNVYVLDTSKLQELNSMAQGNGIVLSAQNPEAVLPDNKGKIEFLGYKRYVGLDVRHDPGQNIVLYSFVVAFAGLIVSLFVARRRVWVRAHTADGVL
;
A
#
# COMPACT_ATOMS: atom_id res chain seq x y z
N ALA A 1 -9.20 -7.77 -2.20
CA ALA A 1 -8.94 -6.99 -3.41
C ALA A 1 -10.11 -7.12 -4.38
N PRO A 2 -10.64 -6.03 -4.96
CA PRO A 2 -11.69 -6.07 -5.95
C PRO A 2 -11.21 -6.68 -7.27
N VAL A 3 -12.11 -7.32 -8.00
CA VAL A 3 -11.91 -7.80 -9.36
C VAL A 3 -12.76 -6.95 -10.28
N VAL A 4 -12.12 -6.37 -11.28
CA VAL A 4 -12.79 -5.47 -12.22
C VAL A 4 -12.48 -5.83 -13.66
N ARG A 5 -13.39 -5.47 -14.55
CA ARG A 5 -13.20 -5.48 -16.00
C ARG A 5 -13.37 -4.06 -16.51
N VAL A 6 -12.48 -3.63 -17.37
CA VAL A 6 -12.57 -2.36 -18.08
C VAL A 6 -12.70 -2.65 -19.56
N THR A 7 -13.79 -2.19 -20.15
CA THR A 7 -14.01 -2.22 -21.60
C THR A 7 -13.77 -0.81 -22.12
N ASP A 8 -12.98 -0.66 -23.15
CA ASP A 8 -12.60 0.63 -23.72
C ASP A 8 -13.70 1.22 -24.63
N GLY A 9 -13.43 2.41 -25.19
CA GLY A 9 -14.37 3.10 -26.08
C GLY A 9 -14.60 2.40 -27.43
N GLU A 10 -13.73 1.45 -27.82
CA GLU A 10 -13.92 0.61 -29.01
C GLU A 10 -14.71 -0.68 -28.70
N GLY A 11 -15.12 -0.88 -27.45
CA GLY A 11 -15.86 -2.07 -27.00
C GLY A 11 -14.98 -3.29 -26.73
N LYS A 12 -13.65 -3.12 -26.68
CA LYS A 12 -12.70 -4.19 -26.37
C LYS A 12 -12.40 -4.23 -24.87
N VAL A 13 -12.27 -5.41 -24.31
CA VAL A 13 -11.77 -5.58 -22.92
C VAL A 13 -10.30 -5.20 -22.88
N ALA A 14 -10.00 -4.05 -22.26
CA ALA A 14 -8.66 -3.53 -22.10
C ALA A 14 -7.99 -4.00 -20.81
N TYR A 15 -8.77 -4.37 -19.79
CA TYR A 15 -8.28 -4.92 -18.54
C TYR A 15 -9.32 -5.84 -17.92
N GLU A 16 -8.86 -6.97 -17.39
CA GLU A 16 -9.65 -7.82 -16.51
C GLU A 16 -8.73 -8.44 -15.44
N GLY A 17 -9.01 -8.16 -14.18
CA GLY A 17 -8.15 -8.68 -13.12
C GLY A 17 -8.44 -8.11 -11.74
N THR A 18 -7.59 -8.50 -10.80
CA THR A 18 -7.65 -8.07 -9.42
C THR A 18 -6.85 -6.79 -9.23
N VAL A 19 -7.47 -5.79 -8.62
CA VAL A 19 -6.79 -4.53 -8.28
C VAL A 19 -6.33 -4.60 -6.83
N VAL A 20 -5.01 -4.65 -6.63
CA VAL A 20 -4.42 -4.68 -5.29
C VAL A 20 -4.30 -3.25 -4.77
N GLY A 21 -4.73 -3.02 -3.53
CA GLY A 21 -4.67 -1.72 -2.88
C GLY A 21 -3.87 -1.74 -1.58
N ILE A 22 -3.64 -0.54 -1.04
CA ILE A 22 -3.02 -0.34 0.26
C ILE A 22 -4.14 -0.10 1.27
N THR A 23 -4.17 -0.92 2.33
CA THR A 23 -5.13 -0.75 3.42
C THR A 23 -4.84 0.53 4.19
N THR A 24 -5.88 1.32 4.42
CA THR A 24 -5.77 2.65 5.05
C THR A 24 -6.30 2.70 6.48
N ASP A 25 -7.11 1.70 6.88
CA ASP A 25 -7.72 1.65 8.21
C ASP A 25 -7.87 0.22 8.75
N GLY A 26 -8.30 0.09 10.01
CA GLY A 26 -8.57 -1.20 10.66
C GLY A 26 -9.79 -1.95 10.13
N LYS A 27 -10.58 -1.35 9.24
CA LYS A 27 -11.75 -1.95 8.58
C LYS A 27 -11.44 -2.42 7.17
N TYR A 28 -10.15 -2.49 6.81
CA TYR A 28 -9.65 -2.90 5.50
C TYR A 28 -10.16 -2.04 4.33
N THR A 29 -10.52 -0.78 4.59
CA THR A 29 -10.64 0.20 3.51
C THR A 29 -9.31 0.26 2.79
N SER A 30 -9.30 0.08 1.49
CA SER A 30 -8.06 0.03 0.71
C SER A 30 -8.08 1.10 -0.36
N SER A 31 -7.03 1.92 -0.40
CA SER A 31 -6.78 2.80 -1.55
C SER A 31 -6.35 1.96 -2.74
N VAL A 32 -7.00 2.13 -3.86
CA VAL A 32 -6.77 1.36 -5.08
C VAL A 32 -6.47 2.28 -6.26
N VAL A 33 -5.51 1.88 -7.07
CA VAL A 33 -5.16 2.55 -8.32
C VAL A 33 -5.15 1.51 -9.43
N LEU A 34 -5.82 1.83 -10.54
CA LEU A 34 -5.83 1.01 -11.73
C LEU A 34 -5.36 1.83 -12.93
N LYS A 35 -4.35 1.34 -13.62
CA LYS A 35 -3.79 1.91 -14.85
C LYS A 35 -4.10 0.96 -16.00
N VAL A 36 -4.78 1.45 -17.02
CA VAL A 36 -5.21 0.68 -18.21
C VAL A 36 -4.56 1.29 -19.45
N PRO A 37 -3.30 0.90 -19.74
CA PRO A 37 -2.55 1.47 -20.87
C PRO A 37 -3.07 1.04 -22.23
N ASP A 38 -3.73 -0.10 -22.31
CA ASP A 38 -4.20 -0.69 -23.57
C ASP A 38 -5.59 -0.17 -24.00
N ALA A 39 -6.20 0.71 -23.19
CA ALA A 39 -7.50 1.29 -23.52
C ALA A 39 -7.41 2.26 -24.71
N LYS A 40 -8.44 2.24 -25.57
CA LYS A 40 -8.58 3.11 -26.72
C LYS A 40 -9.90 3.91 -26.67
N PRO A 41 -9.91 5.10 -27.26
CA PRO A 41 -8.87 5.79 -28.03
C PRO A 41 -7.77 6.44 -27.17
N SER A 42 -7.90 6.41 -25.86
CA SER A 42 -6.92 6.96 -24.91
C SER A 42 -6.78 6.06 -23.71
N GLN A 43 -5.60 6.06 -23.08
CA GLN A 43 -5.35 5.31 -21.85
C GLN A 43 -6.30 5.79 -20.75
N LEU A 44 -6.66 4.87 -19.84
CA LEU A 44 -7.56 5.14 -18.73
C LEU A 44 -6.84 4.90 -17.39
N GLY A 45 -7.08 5.79 -16.44
CA GLY A 45 -6.60 5.70 -15.08
C GLY A 45 -7.77 5.80 -14.09
N PHE A 46 -7.72 5.02 -13.03
CA PHE A 46 -8.74 5.05 -11.97
C PHE A 46 -8.03 5.14 -10.62
N VAL A 47 -8.52 6.06 -9.79
CA VAL A 47 -8.06 6.23 -8.40
C VAL A 47 -9.29 6.13 -7.51
N GLY A 48 -9.20 5.35 -6.46
CA GLY A 48 -10.36 5.20 -5.60
C GLY A 48 -10.12 4.37 -4.35
N MET A 49 -11.21 3.88 -3.79
CA MET A 49 -11.21 3.09 -2.56
C MET A 49 -12.09 1.85 -2.71
N PHE A 50 -11.62 0.76 -2.15
CA PHE A 50 -12.40 -0.45 -1.95
C PHE A 50 -12.84 -0.54 -0.49
N LEU A 51 -14.14 -0.72 -0.29
CA LEU A 51 -14.80 -0.83 1.00
C LEU A 51 -15.34 -2.25 1.14
N PRO A 52 -14.83 -3.08 2.07
CA PRO A 52 -15.35 -4.44 2.27
C PRO A 52 -16.83 -4.47 2.64
N THR A 53 -17.25 -3.59 3.52
CA THR A 53 -18.67 -3.38 3.86
C THR A 53 -18.97 -1.89 3.84
N GLY A 54 -19.31 -1.40 2.64
CA GLY A 54 -19.63 0.00 2.45
C GLY A 54 -21.03 0.34 2.96
N ASP A 55 -21.14 1.46 3.65
CA ASP A 55 -22.39 2.06 4.09
C ASP A 55 -22.30 3.58 4.03
N TYR A 56 -23.46 4.23 3.96
CA TYR A 56 -23.57 5.69 3.94
C TYR A 56 -23.90 6.21 5.33
N ALA A 57 -23.04 7.04 5.90
CA ALA A 57 -23.38 7.74 7.13
C ALA A 57 -24.51 8.74 6.87
N ARG A 58 -25.36 8.99 7.89
CA ARG A 58 -26.44 9.97 7.78
C ARG A 58 -25.88 11.35 7.38
N GLY A 59 -26.42 11.88 6.29
CA GLY A 59 -26.04 13.20 5.77
C GLY A 59 -24.74 13.24 4.94
N THR A 60 -24.17 12.07 4.58
CA THR A 60 -23.02 11.98 3.67
C THR A 60 -23.40 11.29 2.38
N THR A 61 -22.77 11.74 1.29
CA THR A 61 -22.91 11.12 -0.04
C THR A 61 -21.75 10.17 -0.35
N VAL A 62 -20.72 10.16 0.49
CA VAL A 62 -19.54 9.31 0.32
C VAL A 62 -19.67 8.12 1.27
N PRO A 63 -19.70 6.88 0.76
CA PRO A 63 -19.75 5.70 1.60
C PRO A 63 -18.41 5.49 2.33
N HIS A 64 -18.47 4.82 3.49
CA HIS A 64 -17.31 4.42 4.28
C HIS A 64 -17.42 2.95 4.67
N SER A 65 -16.32 2.32 5.06
CA SER A 65 -16.35 0.93 5.52
C SER A 65 -16.79 0.85 6.98
N VAL A 66 -17.78 0.03 7.25
CA VAL A 66 -18.28 -0.20 8.64
C VAL A 66 -17.71 -1.47 9.25
N ASP A 67 -17.33 -2.46 8.42
CA ASP A 67 -16.80 -3.74 8.86
C ASP A 67 -15.67 -4.21 7.94
N SER A 68 -14.76 -5.00 8.48
CA SER A 68 -13.66 -5.64 7.75
C SER A 68 -14.11 -6.87 6.96
N ALA A 69 -15.22 -7.52 7.36
CA ALA A 69 -15.83 -8.61 6.60
C ALA A 69 -16.49 -8.07 5.33
N PRO A 70 -16.35 -8.73 4.18
CA PRO A 70 -16.90 -8.23 2.91
C PRO A 70 -18.38 -8.60 2.75
N ALA A 71 -19.26 -8.03 3.58
CA ALA A 71 -20.69 -8.28 3.54
C ALA A 71 -21.41 -7.43 2.48
N ASN A 72 -20.93 -6.19 2.24
CA ASN A 72 -21.45 -5.29 1.22
C ASN A 72 -20.30 -4.59 0.50
N PRO A 73 -19.55 -5.31 -0.38
CA PRO A 73 -18.39 -4.75 -1.03
C PRO A 73 -18.78 -3.61 -1.98
N MET A 74 -18.13 -2.47 -1.78
CA MET A 74 -18.28 -1.29 -2.63
C MET A 74 -16.91 -0.85 -3.16
N LEU A 75 -16.90 -0.37 -4.38
CA LEU A 75 -15.73 0.16 -5.04
C LEU A 75 -16.04 1.56 -5.55
N ILE A 76 -15.27 2.53 -5.11
CA ILE A 76 -15.45 3.93 -5.46
C ILE A 76 -14.29 4.34 -6.33
N PHE A 77 -14.56 4.97 -7.48
CA PHE A 77 -13.52 5.45 -8.38
C PHE A 77 -13.78 6.89 -8.86
N GLN A 78 -12.68 7.59 -9.03
CA GLN A 78 -12.52 8.71 -9.93
C GLN A 78 -11.84 8.18 -11.19
N SER A 79 -12.23 8.63 -12.36
CA SER A 79 -11.67 8.18 -13.63
C SER A 79 -11.01 9.31 -14.39
N TYR A 80 -9.93 8.96 -15.05
CA TYR A 80 -9.08 9.87 -15.81
C TYR A 80 -8.78 9.28 -17.18
N SER A 81 -8.57 10.14 -18.17
CA SER A 81 -8.20 9.76 -19.53
C SER A 81 -6.99 10.57 -19.99
N GLY A 82 -6.06 9.94 -20.67
CA GLY A 82 -4.87 10.60 -21.22
C GLY A 82 -3.64 9.70 -21.21
N ASP A 83 -2.47 10.29 -21.37
CA ASP A 83 -1.19 9.57 -21.33
C ASP A 83 -0.78 9.30 -19.87
N LEU A 84 -0.77 8.04 -19.48
CA LEU A 84 -0.35 7.61 -18.13
C LEU A 84 1.16 7.73 -17.89
N GLY A 85 1.94 8.09 -18.92
CA GLY A 85 3.39 8.24 -18.81
C GLY A 85 4.16 6.93 -18.63
N LEU A 86 3.54 5.77 -18.85
CA LEU A 86 4.14 4.46 -18.64
C LEU A 86 5.27 4.15 -19.63
N ASN A 87 5.28 4.82 -20.78
CA ASN A 87 6.28 4.65 -21.82
C ASN A 87 7.52 5.56 -21.66
N SER A 88 7.58 6.34 -20.59
CA SER A 88 8.66 7.30 -20.32
C SER A 88 9.99 6.65 -19.92
N GLY A 89 10.01 5.33 -19.66
CA GLY A 89 11.18 4.62 -19.15
C GLY A 89 11.52 4.93 -17.68
N GLN A 90 10.73 5.76 -17.01
CA GLN A 90 10.89 6.06 -15.60
C GLN A 90 10.09 5.08 -14.73
N PRO A 91 10.68 4.51 -13.67
CA PRO A 91 9.94 3.68 -12.72
C PRO A 91 8.80 4.47 -12.09
N GLN A 92 7.59 3.92 -12.16
CA GLN A 92 6.40 4.51 -11.55
C GLN A 92 5.91 3.67 -10.38
N ASN A 93 5.42 4.36 -9.34
CA ASN A 93 4.71 3.70 -8.26
C ASN A 93 3.37 3.15 -8.77
N VAL A 94 3.10 1.87 -8.51
CA VAL A 94 1.85 1.21 -8.93
C VAL A 94 0.64 1.67 -8.12
N TYR A 95 0.86 2.25 -6.94
CA TYR A 95 -0.19 2.73 -6.05
C TYR A 95 -0.46 4.24 -6.18
N VAL A 96 0.21 4.91 -7.11
CA VAL A 96 0.04 6.34 -7.36
C VAL A 96 -0.20 6.57 -8.84
N LEU A 97 -1.22 7.37 -9.15
CA LEU A 97 -1.49 7.88 -10.48
C LEU A 97 -1.12 9.37 -10.51
N ASP A 98 -0.22 9.75 -11.40
CA ASP A 98 0.04 11.17 -11.67
C ASP A 98 -1.08 11.70 -12.57
N THR A 99 -1.96 12.51 -12.00
CA THR A 99 -3.13 13.07 -12.68
C THR A 99 -2.87 14.43 -13.33
N SER A 100 -1.66 14.99 -13.17
CA SER A 100 -1.34 16.37 -13.59
C SER A 100 -1.53 16.61 -15.10
N LYS A 101 -1.40 15.56 -15.91
CA LYS A 101 -1.53 15.60 -17.37
C LYS A 101 -2.75 14.84 -17.90
N LEU A 102 -3.61 14.37 -16.99
CA LEU A 102 -4.79 13.59 -17.34
C LEU A 102 -6.05 14.46 -17.30
N GLN A 103 -6.98 14.17 -18.19
CA GLN A 103 -8.32 14.72 -18.14
C GLN A 103 -9.17 13.94 -17.14
N GLU A 104 -9.75 14.63 -16.16
CA GLU A 104 -10.70 14.04 -15.23
C GLU A 104 -12.04 13.79 -15.96
N LEU A 105 -12.55 12.57 -15.89
CA LEU A 105 -13.84 12.18 -16.48
C LEU A 105 -14.94 12.15 -15.42
N ASN A 106 -14.66 11.57 -14.26
CA ASN A 106 -15.58 11.47 -13.14
C ASN A 106 -14.86 11.84 -11.85
N SER A 107 -15.53 12.60 -10.98
CA SER A 107 -14.98 13.08 -9.72
C SER A 107 -15.97 12.96 -8.57
N MET A 108 -15.50 12.48 -7.41
CA MET A 108 -16.32 12.47 -6.20
C MET A 108 -16.64 13.90 -5.73
N ALA A 109 -15.72 14.85 -5.94
CA ALA A 109 -15.92 16.24 -5.56
C ALA A 109 -17.03 16.92 -6.38
N GLN A 110 -17.23 16.50 -7.61
CA GLN A 110 -18.29 16.99 -8.49
C GLN A 110 -19.61 16.20 -8.35
N GLY A 111 -19.64 15.19 -7.49
CA GLY A 111 -20.83 14.36 -7.26
C GLY A 111 -21.12 13.33 -8.36
N ASN A 112 -20.23 13.17 -9.35
CA ASN A 112 -20.35 12.21 -10.44
C ASN A 112 -19.31 11.09 -10.38
N GLY A 113 -18.74 10.82 -9.19
CA GLY A 113 -17.84 9.70 -8.95
C GLY A 113 -18.52 8.36 -9.22
N ILE A 114 -17.73 7.38 -9.61
CA ILE A 114 -18.19 6.02 -9.88
C ILE A 114 -18.32 5.27 -8.56
N VAL A 115 -19.50 4.70 -8.26
CA VAL A 115 -19.74 3.81 -7.14
C VAL A 115 -20.25 2.49 -7.67
N LEU A 116 -19.46 1.44 -7.51
CA LEU A 116 -19.81 0.08 -7.94
C LEU A 116 -20.09 -0.80 -6.73
N SER A 117 -21.08 -1.66 -6.85
CA SER A 117 -21.46 -2.65 -5.83
C SER A 117 -22.09 -3.87 -6.51
N ALA A 118 -22.47 -4.87 -5.70
CA ALA A 118 -23.19 -6.03 -6.24
C ALA A 118 -24.54 -5.66 -6.86
N GLN A 119 -25.19 -4.59 -6.37
CA GLN A 119 -26.46 -4.10 -6.90
C GLN A 119 -26.30 -3.21 -8.14
N ASN A 120 -25.18 -2.50 -8.23
CA ASN A 120 -24.84 -1.64 -9.35
C ASN A 120 -23.41 -1.98 -9.82
N PRO A 121 -23.25 -3.09 -10.58
CA PRO A 121 -21.92 -3.65 -10.85
C PRO A 121 -21.18 -2.92 -11.98
N GLU A 122 -21.84 -2.07 -12.78
CA GLU A 122 -21.22 -1.41 -13.92
C GLU A 122 -21.44 0.11 -13.92
N ALA A 123 -20.49 0.81 -14.49
CA ALA A 123 -20.61 2.24 -14.77
C ALA A 123 -20.02 2.55 -16.14
N VAL A 124 -20.76 3.35 -16.91
CA VAL A 124 -20.33 3.85 -18.22
C VAL A 124 -19.52 5.13 -18.01
N LEU A 125 -18.39 5.22 -18.69
CA LEU A 125 -17.54 6.41 -18.68
C LEU A 125 -18.06 7.48 -19.61
N PRO A 126 -17.90 8.78 -19.28
CA PRO A 126 -18.24 9.88 -20.17
C PRO A 126 -17.45 9.81 -21.49
N ASP A 127 -17.92 10.60 -22.47
CA ASP A 127 -17.27 10.79 -23.77
C ASP A 127 -17.02 9.48 -24.53
N ASN A 128 -17.87 8.48 -24.31
CA ASN A 128 -17.77 7.15 -24.94
C ASN A 128 -16.40 6.48 -24.72
N LYS A 129 -15.78 6.72 -23.56
CA LYS A 129 -14.48 6.16 -23.19
C LYS A 129 -14.55 4.69 -22.75
N GLY A 130 -15.75 4.11 -22.73
CA GLY A 130 -15.98 2.72 -22.35
C GLY A 130 -16.73 2.55 -21.05
N LYS A 131 -16.52 1.43 -20.37
CA LYS A 131 -17.17 1.12 -19.09
C LYS A 131 -16.26 0.35 -18.14
N ILE A 132 -16.59 0.41 -16.87
CA ILE A 132 -15.95 -0.39 -15.82
C ILE A 132 -17.00 -1.26 -15.13
N GLU A 133 -16.67 -2.51 -14.88
CA GLU A 133 -17.53 -3.51 -14.25
C GLU A 133 -16.84 -4.07 -12.99
N PHE A 134 -17.58 -4.19 -11.91
CA PHE A 134 -17.16 -4.87 -10.70
C PHE A 134 -17.59 -6.33 -10.73
N LEU A 135 -16.64 -7.24 -10.85
CA LEU A 135 -16.92 -8.69 -10.96
C LEU A 135 -16.95 -9.40 -9.61
N GLY A 136 -16.61 -8.70 -8.53
CA GLY A 136 -16.55 -9.27 -7.19
C GLY A 136 -15.23 -8.98 -6.51
N TYR A 137 -14.85 -9.81 -5.53
CA TYR A 137 -13.60 -9.63 -4.79
C TYR A 137 -12.87 -10.96 -4.56
N LYS A 138 -11.55 -10.88 -4.39
CA LYS A 138 -10.70 -11.99 -3.97
C LYS A 138 -9.95 -11.63 -2.69
N ARG A 139 -9.74 -12.61 -1.82
CA ARG A 139 -8.83 -12.47 -0.69
C ARG A 139 -7.40 -12.67 -1.17
N TYR A 140 -6.47 -11.90 -0.64
CA TYR A 140 -5.05 -12.05 -0.91
C TYR A 140 -4.26 -11.91 0.38
N VAL A 141 -3.05 -12.43 0.38
CA VAL A 141 -2.10 -12.30 1.49
C VAL A 141 -0.87 -11.61 0.95
N GLY A 142 -0.48 -10.52 1.58
CA GLY A 142 0.83 -9.90 1.35
C GLY A 142 1.88 -10.67 2.17
N LEU A 143 2.91 -11.18 1.50
CA LEU A 143 4.05 -11.81 2.15
C LEU A 143 5.25 -10.89 2.01
N ASP A 144 5.84 -10.53 3.15
CA ASP A 144 7.14 -9.86 3.18
C ASP A 144 8.23 -10.91 3.35
N VAL A 145 9.00 -11.14 2.29
CA VAL A 145 10.11 -12.09 2.31
C VAL A 145 11.39 -11.34 2.62
N ARG A 146 11.88 -11.49 3.84
CA ARG A 146 13.11 -10.86 4.31
C ARG A 146 14.22 -11.89 4.41
N HIS A 147 15.34 -11.62 3.77
CA HIS A 147 16.59 -12.34 3.94
C HIS A 147 17.66 -11.36 4.46
N ASP A 148 18.06 -11.53 5.71
CA ASP A 148 19.10 -10.71 6.35
C ASP A 148 20.30 -11.59 6.71
N PRO A 149 21.34 -11.63 5.89
CA PRO A 149 22.55 -12.44 6.16
C PRO A 149 23.34 -11.94 7.36
N GLY A 150 23.11 -10.69 7.79
CA GLY A 150 23.79 -10.09 8.94
C GLY A 150 23.21 -10.52 10.30
N GLN A 151 22.01 -11.08 10.34
CA GLN A 151 21.30 -11.42 11.59
C GLN A 151 22.11 -12.35 12.48
N ASN A 152 22.74 -13.38 11.92
CA ASN A 152 23.54 -14.34 12.67
C ASN A 152 24.81 -13.69 13.23
N ILE A 153 25.45 -12.78 12.48
CA ILE A 153 26.66 -12.06 12.92
C ILE A 153 26.32 -11.19 14.12
N VAL A 154 25.22 -10.47 14.07
CA VAL A 154 24.75 -9.63 15.18
C VAL A 154 24.44 -10.49 16.42
N LEU A 155 23.76 -11.62 16.23
CA LEU A 155 23.44 -12.54 17.33
C LEU A 155 24.69 -13.08 18.02
N TYR A 156 25.67 -13.58 17.26
CA TYR A 156 26.92 -14.09 17.82
C TYR A 156 27.75 -13.00 18.53
N SER A 157 27.82 -11.82 17.94
CA SER A 157 28.50 -10.66 18.53
C SER A 157 27.86 -10.27 19.87
N PHE A 158 26.53 -10.26 19.93
CA PHE A 158 25.80 -10.00 21.17
C PHE A 158 26.10 -11.05 22.26
N VAL A 159 26.10 -12.34 21.91
CA VAL A 159 26.41 -13.44 22.86
C VAL A 159 27.83 -13.30 23.40
N VAL A 160 28.79 -12.99 22.53
CA VAL A 160 30.20 -12.79 22.98
C VAL A 160 30.31 -11.57 23.86
N ALA A 161 29.68 -10.47 23.54
CA ALA A 161 29.69 -9.26 24.37
C ALA A 161 29.06 -9.51 25.74
N PHE A 162 27.95 -10.23 25.77
CA PHE A 162 27.26 -10.59 27.02
C PHE A 162 28.10 -11.52 27.90
N ALA A 163 28.72 -12.53 27.28
CA ALA A 163 29.66 -13.42 27.99
C ALA A 163 30.86 -12.64 28.58
N GLY A 164 31.43 -11.71 27.81
CA GLY A 164 32.49 -10.82 28.29
C GLY A 164 32.07 -9.96 29.47
N LEU A 165 30.82 -9.47 29.47
CA LEU A 165 30.25 -8.72 30.59
C LEU A 165 30.16 -9.59 31.85
N ILE A 166 29.65 -10.83 31.72
CA ILE A 166 29.55 -11.79 32.82
C ILE A 166 30.93 -12.08 33.42
N VAL A 167 31.91 -12.41 32.58
CA VAL A 167 33.28 -12.65 33.02
C VAL A 167 33.85 -11.42 33.76
N SER A 168 33.63 -10.22 33.25
CA SER A 168 34.07 -8.96 33.89
C SER A 168 33.48 -8.75 35.28
N LEU A 169 32.24 -9.22 35.51
CA LEU A 169 31.59 -9.12 36.82
C LEU A 169 32.16 -10.14 37.84
N PHE A 170 32.52 -11.35 37.38
CA PHE A 170 33.03 -12.41 38.27
C PHE A 170 34.53 -12.32 38.51
N VAL A 171 35.31 -11.69 37.65
CA VAL A 171 36.76 -11.50 37.85
C VAL A 171 36.97 -10.41 38.89
N ALA A 172 37.47 -10.82 40.03
CA ALA A 172 37.79 -9.90 41.13
C ALA A 172 38.89 -8.91 40.71
N ARG A 173 38.64 -7.63 40.87
CA ARG A 173 39.63 -6.56 40.62
C ARG A 173 40.73 -6.64 41.68
N ARG A 174 41.94 -7.05 41.30
CA ARG A 174 43.12 -7.01 42.19
C ARG A 174 43.61 -5.56 42.26
N ARG A 175 43.65 -5.03 43.49
CA ARG A 175 44.23 -3.73 43.76
C ARG A 175 45.63 -3.95 44.34
N VAL A 176 46.66 -3.40 43.73
CA VAL A 176 48.02 -3.39 44.26
C VAL A 176 48.23 -2.04 44.96
N TRP A 177 48.54 -2.08 46.21
CA TRP A 177 48.88 -0.91 46.99
C TRP A 177 50.40 -0.88 47.16
N VAL A 178 51.06 0.17 46.66
CA VAL A 178 52.49 0.41 46.89
C VAL A 178 52.62 1.54 47.88
N ARG A 179 53.31 1.26 48.98
CA ARG A 179 53.65 2.24 50.00
C ARG A 179 55.17 2.47 50.01
N ALA A 180 55.57 3.66 49.60
CA ALA A 180 56.96 4.05 49.67
C ALA A 180 57.27 4.51 51.10
N HIS A 181 58.34 3.98 51.71
CA HIS A 181 58.90 4.47 52.96
C HIS A 181 60.25 5.08 52.66
N THR A 182 60.48 6.27 53.19
CA THR A 182 61.77 6.93 53.13
C THR A 182 62.58 6.41 54.37
N ALA A 183 63.62 5.68 54.12
CA ALA A 183 64.59 5.34 55.14
C ALA A 183 65.85 6.22 54.93
N ASP A 184 66.22 6.96 55.92
CA ASP A 184 67.44 7.81 55.98
C ASP A 184 67.51 8.92 54.89
N GLY A 185 66.38 9.53 54.57
CA GLY A 185 66.42 10.75 53.79
C GLY A 185 66.79 10.57 52.29
N VAL A 186 66.86 9.37 51.77
CA VAL A 186 67.15 9.05 50.36
C VAL A 186 65.97 8.31 49.82
N LEU A 187 65.43 8.83 48.70
CA LEU A 187 64.39 8.20 47.86
C LEU A 187 65.02 7.12 47.03
#